data_4d0333ca3ef49f5d30af24be9112dcdd
#
_entry.id   4d0333ca3ef49f5d30af24be9112dcdd
#
_cell.length_a   1.000
_cell.length_b   1.000
_cell.length_c   1.000
_cell.angle_alpha   90.00
_cell.angle_beta   90.00
_cell.angle_gamma   90.00
#
_symmetry.space_group_name_H-M   'P 1'
#
loop_
_entity.id
_entity.type
_entity.pdbx_description
1 polymer ?
#
loop_
_entity_poly.entity_id
_entity_poly.type
_entity_poly.pdbx_seq_one_letter_code
_entity_poly.pdbx_strand_id
1 'polypeptide(L)'
;MRRGILIGIAWIVAVLLAGCGTAPSAGGPSASASAASAAPAEKSLILATTTSTQDSGLLDELLPVFTRESGWQVKTVAVGSGQAIELGRRGEADALLVHSPEAEEKFVAEGSAGARRLVMHNDFVLLGPKADPAGVRGTSSADAMKKIANAEAVFVSRGDESGTHAKEKGLWSQAGVTPGGSWYQSTGQGMGATLRVAGEKAGYTLSDRATYLTQRDSLELEVLSEGDPGLLNVYHVIEMTQKAGGRVRADGAKAFADWMVAPATQRLIGEFGRAKFGRPLFTPDAGKDEAKLGE
;
A
#
# COMPACT_ATOMS: atom_id res chain seq x y z
N MET A 1 -54.35 9.19 24.03
CA MET A 1 -54.76 10.09 25.12
C MET A 1 -53.57 10.95 25.48
N ARG A 2 -53.79 12.29 25.60
CA ARG A 2 -52.95 13.38 26.15
C ARG A 2 -51.68 13.71 25.33
N ARG A 3 -51.65 14.75 24.56
CA ARG A 3 -51.83 16.23 24.73
C ARG A 3 -50.70 16.89 25.54
N GLY A 4 -49.96 17.74 24.91
CA GLY A 4 -49.72 19.13 25.18
C GLY A 4 -48.22 19.35 25.49
N ILE A 5 -47.50 20.44 25.24
CA ILE A 5 -47.87 21.85 25.04
C ILE A 5 -46.69 22.58 24.43
N LEU A 6 -46.93 23.47 23.49
CA LEU A 6 -46.07 24.54 22.98
C LEU A 6 -45.79 25.61 24.07
N ILE A 7 -44.58 26.18 24.12
CA ILE A 7 -44.39 27.55 24.57
C ILE A 7 -43.32 28.22 23.71
N GLY A 8 -43.72 29.17 22.91
CA GLY A 8 -42.86 30.15 22.27
C GLY A 8 -42.72 31.39 23.17
N ILE A 9 -41.57 32.04 23.09
CA ILE A 9 -41.44 33.44 23.59
C ILE A 9 -40.68 34.24 22.52
N ALA A 10 -41.40 35.13 21.91
CA ALA A 10 -40.91 36.24 21.12
C ALA A 10 -40.66 37.43 22.07
N TRP A 11 -39.59 38.17 21.86
CA TRP A 11 -39.47 39.57 22.34
C TRP A 11 -38.96 40.44 21.22
N ILE A 12 -39.76 41.47 21.01
CA ILE A 12 -39.67 42.57 20.07
C ILE A 12 -39.16 43.80 20.81
N VAL A 13 -38.68 44.80 20.04
CA VAL A 13 -38.64 46.25 20.34
C VAL A 13 -37.29 46.78 20.87
N ALA A 14 -36.75 47.87 20.47
CA ALA A 14 -37.13 49.01 19.58
C ALA A 14 -35.91 49.90 19.25
N VAL A 15 -35.96 50.47 18.16
CA VAL A 15 -35.51 51.73 17.58
C VAL A 15 -35.30 52.92 18.55
N LEU A 16 -34.28 53.76 18.30
CA LEU A 16 -34.25 55.23 18.35
C LEU A 16 -32.88 55.74 17.85
N LEU A 17 -32.73 56.32 16.73
CA LEU A 17 -32.76 57.62 16.15
C LEU A 17 -31.79 58.69 16.71
N ALA A 18 -30.98 59.17 15.80
CA ALA A 18 -30.55 60.54 15.46
C ALA A 18 -29.36 61.13 16.25
N GLY A 19 -28.41 61.63 15.45
CA GLY A 19 -27.37 62.58 15.83
C GLY A 19 -26.47 62.95 14.67
N CYS A 20 -26.84 64.00 13.89
CA CYS A 20 -25.97 64.67 12.93
C CYS A 20 -24.82 65.39 13.66
N GLY A 21 -23.59 65.26 13.18
CA GLY A 21 -22.45 66.06 13.60
C GLY A 21 -21.39 66.11 12.51
N THR A 22 -21.15 67.29 12.03
CA THR A 22 -20.28 67.76 10.95
C THR A 22 -18.81 67.39 11.10
N ALA A 23 -18.14 67.18 9.96
CA ALA A 23 -16.70 66.97 9.82
C ALA A 23 -15.84 68.17 10.28
N PRO A 24 -14.54 67.96 10.56
CA PRO A 24 -13.56 68.22 9.50
C PRO A 24 -12.40 67.17 9.40
N SER A 25 -11.91 67.16 8.20
CA SER A 25 -10.75 66.51 7.64
C SER A 25 -9.48 66.64 8.50
N ALA A 26 -8.81 65.50 8.79
CA ALA A 26 -7.38 65.49 9.08
C ALA A 26 -6.80 64.13 8.69
N GLY A 27 -5.72 64.17 7.95
CA GLY A 27 -5.03 63.04 7.32
C GLY A 27 -4.69 61.92 8.32
N GLY A 28 -5.14 60.73 8.01
CA GLY A 28 -4.75 59.50 8.66
C GLY A 28 -3.67 58.76 7.84
N PRO A 29 -2.70 58.14 8.51
CA PRO A 29 -1.64 57.45 7.82
C PRO A 29 -2.19 56.23 7.08
N SER A 30 -1.69 56.10 5.83
CA SER A 30 -1.90 54.94 4.97
C SER A 30 -1.59 53.68 5.72
N ALA A 31 -2.60 52.90 6.04
CA ALA A 31 -2.43 51.53 6.55
C ALA A 31 -1.84 50.72 5.40
N SER A 32 -0.52 50.49 5.47
CA SER A 32 0.12 49.43 4.72
C SER A 32 -0.63 48.14 5.04
N ALA A 33 -1.40 47.64 4.10
CA ALA A 33 -1.92 46.30 4.14
C ALA A 33 -0.70 45.35 4.16
N SER A 34 -0.38 44.90 5.35
CA SER A 34 0.56 43.79 5.53
C SER A 34 0.00 42.62 4.73
N ALA A 35 0.57 42.37 3.55
CA ALA A 35 0.29 41.14 2.84
C ALA A 35 0.65 40.00 3.79
N ALA A 36 -0.38 39.40 4.39
CA ALA A 36 -0.24 38.15 5.10
C ALA A 36 0.41 37.19 4.10
N SER A 37 1.69 36.89 4.29
CA SER A 37 2.39 35.83 3.58
C SER A 37 1.58 34.57 3.81
N ALA A 38 0.82 34.12 2.82
CA ALA A 38 0.13 32.85 2.86
C ALA A 38 1.22 31.80 3.17
N ALA A 39 1.05 31.10 4.28
CA ALA A 39 1.92 29.97 4.59
C ALA A 39 1.96 29.07 3.35
N PRO A 40 3.15 28.57 2.95
CA PRO A 40 3.24 27.74 1.76
C PRO A 40 2.26 26.59 1.92
N ALA A 41 1.42 26.38 0.89
CA ALA A 41 0.43 25.31 0.88
C ALA A 41 1.18 24.01 1.22
N GLU A 42 0.73 23.31 2.26
CA GLU A 42 1.35 22.09 2.73
C GLU A 42 1.39 21.07 1.58
N LYS A 43 2.59 20.75 1.12
CA LYS A 43 2.79 19.78 0.03
C LYS A 43 2.52 18.39 0.61
N SER A 44 1.34 17.86 0.38
CA SER A 44 0.98 16.51 0.81
C SER A 44 0.47 15.68 -0.35
N LEU A 45 0.82 14.40 -0.39
CA LEU A 45 0.32 13.42 -1.35
C LEU A 45 -0.18 12.16 -0.64
N ILE A 46 -1.12 11.47 -1.26
CA ILE A 46 -1.66 10.20 -0.80
C ILE A 46 -1.01 9.08 -1.63
N LEU A 47 -0.28 8.21 -0.95
CA LEU A 47 0.29 6.99 -1.52
C LEU A 47 -0.60 5.80 -1.17
N ALA A 48 -1.27 5.21 -2.16
CA ALA A 48 -1.91 3.92 -1.97
C ALA A 48 -0.88 2.81 -2.22
N THR A 49 -0.77 1.89 -1.27
CA THR A 49 0.19 0.79 -1.29
C THR A 49 -0.42 -0.47 -0.70
N THR A 50 0.40 -1.52 -0.51
CA THR A 50 -0.09 -2.78 0.04
C THR A 50 0.24 -2.92 1.52
N THR A 51 -0.58 -3.70 2.23
CA THR A 51 -0.31 -4.02 3.64
C THR A 51 1.03 -4.74 3.78
N SER A 52 1.40 -5.61 2.84
CA SER A 52 2.71 -6.28 2.87
C SER A 52 3.87 -5.30 2.69
N THR A 53 3.73 -4.27 1.85
CA THR A 53 4.75 -3.22 1.70
C THR A 53 4.88 -2.41 3.00
N GLN A 54 3.76 -2.06 3.63
CA GLN A 54 3.77 -1.37 4.94
C GLN A 54 4.36 -2.26 6.03
N ASP A 55 3.91 -3.52 6.14
CA ASP A 55 4.35 -4.48 7.16
C ASP A 55 5.84 -4.85 7.04
N SER A 56 6.45 -4.67 5.86
CA SER A 56 7.89 -4.88 5.67
C SER A 56 8.75 -3.84 6.40
N GLY A 57 8.19 -2.66 6.70
CA GLY A 57 8.91 -1.54 7.30
C GLY A 57 9.70 -0.68 6.31
N LEU A 58 9.71 -1.01 5.00
CA LEU A 58 10.47 -0.28 3.99
C LEU A 58 10.07 1.20 3.92
N LEU A 59 8.76 1.48 3.96
CA LEU A 59 8.25 2.84 3.85
C LEU A 59 8.60 3.69 5.08
N ASP A 60 8.76 3.08 6.25
CA ASP A 60 9.15 3.80 7.47
C ASP A 60 10.59 4.36 7.38
N GLU A 61 11.45 3.71 6.58
CA GLU A 61 12.80 4.22 6.29
C GLU A 61 12.82 5.18 5.09
N LEU A 62 12.06 4.90 4.04
CA LEU A 62 12.10 5.68 2.80
C LEU A 62 11.37 7.02 2.89
N LEU A 63 10.16 7.06 3.46
CA LEU A 63 9.31 8.26 3.41
C LEU A 63 9.88 9.47 4.18
N PRO A 64 10.55 9.31 5.33
CA PRO A 64 11.23 10.43 5.99
C PRO A 64 12.34 11.04 5.12
N VAL A 65 13.06 10.23 4.33
CA VAL A 65 14.09 10.69 3.39
C VAL A 65 13.44 11.49 2.26
N PHE A 66 12.41 10.93 1.64
CA PHE A 66 11.66 11.62 0.58
C PHE A 66 11.10 12.97 1.06
N THR A 67 10.49 12.99 2.24
CA THR A 67 9.94 14.22 2.83
C THR A 67 11.00 15.29 3.02
N ARG A 68 12.16 14.91 3.56
CA ARG A 68 13.29 15.82 3.79
C ARG A 68 13.85 16.39 2.49
N GLU A 69 13.91 15.56 1.42
CA GLU A 69 14.53 15.94 0.15
C GLU A 69 13.57 16.73 -0.76
N SER A 70 12.28 16.41 -0.73
CA SER A 70 11.29 16.99 -1.66
C SER A 70 10.37 18.04 -1.02
N GLY A 71 10.26 18.04 0.31
CA GLY A 71 9.28 18.81 1.07
C GLY A 71 7.85 18.30 0.97
N TRP A 72 7.60 17.14 0.31
CA TRP A 72 6.29 16.52 0.25
C TRP A 72 6.06 15.61 1.46
N GLN A 73 4.92 15.80 2.13
CA GLN A 73 4.43 14.88 3.15
C GLN A 73 3.67 13.73 2.49
N VAL A 74 3.97 12.50 2.85
CA VAL A 74 3.28 11.32 2.28
C VAL A 74 2.32 10.74 3.31
N LYS A 75 1.05 10.59 2.91
CA LYS A 75 0.03 9.86 3.68
C LYS A 75 -0.18 8.52 3.02
N THR A 76 0.17 7.43 3.70
CA THR A 76 0.00 6.08 3.18
C THR A 76 -1.40 5.54 3.44
N VAL A 77 -1.96 4.85 2.46
CA VAL A 77 -3.16 4.04 2.57
C VAL A 77 -2.77 2.61 2.18
N ALA A 78 -2.60 1.75 3.19
CA ALA A 78 -2.16 0.37 3.01
C ALA A 78 -3.37 -0.58 2.93
N VAL A 79 -3.58 -1.16 1.75
CA VAL A 79 -4.72 -2.06 1.44
C VAL A 79 -4.24 -3.21 0.54
N GLY A 80 -5.11 -4.00 -0.07
CA GLY A 80 -4.70 -4.93 -1.13
C GLY A 80 -4.38 -4.22 -2.44
N SER A 81 -3.54 -4.81 -3.33
CA SER A 81 -3.18 -4.18 -4.62
C SER A 81 -4.40 -3.79 -5.45
N GLY A 82 -5.44 -4.64 -5.51
CA GLY A 82 -6.67 -4.31 -6.22
C GLY A 82 -7.39 -3.11 -5.64
N GLN A 83 -7.45 -3.00 -4.32
CA GLN A 83 -8.04 -1.85 -3.63
C GLN A 83 -7.20 -0.58 -3.81
N ALA A 84 -5.86 -0.70 -3.80
CA ALA A 84 -4.97 0.43 -4.07
C ALA A 84 -5.16 0.98 -5.49
N ILE A 85 -5.26 0.09 -6.49
CA ILE A 85 -5.58 0.45 -7.88
C ILE A 85 -6.95 1.14 -7.96
N GLU A 86 -7.95 0.66 -7.23
CA GLU A 86 -9.28 1.26 -7.20
C GLU A 86 -9.27 2.67 -6.58
N LEU A 87 -8.47 2.92 -5.53
CA LEU A 87 -8.26 4.27 -5.00
C LEU A 87 -7.66 5.20 -6.07
N GLY A 88 -6.68 4.71 -6.83
CA GLY A 88 -6.13 5.44 -7.97
C GLY A 88 -7.17 5.75 -9.02
N ARG A 89 -7.98 4.75 -9.42
CA ARG A 89 -9.05 4.90 -10.41
C ARG A 89 -10.07 5.99 -10.04
N ARG A 90 -10.39 6.09 -8.74
CA ARG A 90 -11.31 7.13 -8.23
C ARG A 90 -10.66 8.48 -7.95
N GLY A 91 -9.34 8.64 -8.21
CA GLY A 91 -8.60 9.86 -7.89
C GLY A 91 -8.49 10.15 -6.40
N GLU A 92 -8.54 9.10 -5.56
CA GLU A 92 -8.40 9.16 -4.11
C GLU A 92 -6.96 8.87 -3.65
N ALA A 93 -6.08 8.52 -4.57
CA ALA A 93 -4.63 8.42 -4.39
C ALA A 93 -3.90 9.24 -5.45
N ASP A 94 -2.74 9.77 -5.10
CA ASP A 94 -1.88 10.54 -5.99
C ASP A 94 -0.83 9.65 -6.65
N ALA A 95 -0.32 8.65 -5.93
CA ALA A 95 0.61 7.65 -6.43
C ALA A 95 0.25 6.27 -5.88
N LEU A 96 0.63 5.23 -6.62
CA LEU A 96 0.51 3.85 -6.17
C LEU A 96 1.90 3.23 -6.06
N LEU A 97 2.11 2.35 -5.06
CA LEU A 97 3.25 1.45 -4.99
C LEU A 97 2.69 0.04 -4.74
N VAL A 98 2.63 -0.75 -5.80
CA VAL A 98 1.89 -2.01 -5.88
C VAL A 98 2.71 -3.12 -6.56
N HIS A 99 2.24 -4.36 -6.49
CA HIS A 99 2.95 -5.54 -6.99
C HIS A 99 2.00 -6.59 -7.57
N SER A 100 1.17 -6.15 -8.51
CA SER A 100 0.27 -7.01 -9.29
C SER A 100 0.34 -6.63 -10.77
N PRO A 101 1.44 -6.98 -11.47
CA PRO A 101 1.76 -6.48 -12.81
C PRO A 101 0.59 -6.55 -13.78
N GLU A 102 -0.10 -7.68 -13.88
CA GLU A 102 -1.24 -7.85 -14.79
C GLU A 102 -2.39 -6.88 -14.51
N ALA A 103 -2.72 -6.64 -13.24
CA ALA A 103 -3.77 -5.70 -12.86
C ALA A 103 -3.35 -4.25 -13.08
N GLU A 104 -2.06 -3.95 -12.87
CA GLU A 104 -1.47 -2.64 -13.10
C GLU A 104 -1.47 -2.26 -14.57
N GLU A 105 -1.09 -3.19 -15.45
CA GLU A 105 -1.09 -3.00 -16.92
C GLU A 105 -2.50 -2.72 -17.44
N LYS A 106 -3.48 -3.49 -16.98
CA LYS A 106 -4.90 -3.25 -17.32
C LYS A 106 -5.33 -1.86 -16.88
N PHE A 107 -4.97 -1.47 -15.66
CA PHE A 107 -5.30 -0.15 -15.10
C PHE A 107 -4.64 0.99 -15.89
N VAL A 108 -3.37 0.88 -16.22
CA VAL A 108 -2.67 1.90 -17.03
C VAL A 108 -3.30 2.06 -18.41
N ALA A 109 -3.74 0.95 -19.02
CA ALA A 109 -4.43 0.97 -20.31
C ALA A 109 -5.77 1.72 -20.28
N GLU A 110 -6.41 1.90 -19.11
CA GLU A 110 -7.62 2.71 -18.93
C GLU A 110 -7.35 4.23 -19.11
N GLY A 111 -6.09 4.68 -19.05
CA GLY A 111 -5.65 6.02 -19.38
C GLY A 111 -5.77 7.07 -18.28
N SER A 112 -6.15 6.71 -17.06
CA SER A 112 -6.18 7.59 -15.87
C SER A 112 -4.82 7.72 -15.20
N ALA A 113 -3.98 6.69 -15.34
CA ALA A 113 -2.61 6.65 -14.85
C ALA A 113 -1.63 7.35 -15.81
N GLY A 114 -0.52 7.82 -15.24
CA GLY A 114 0.67 8.25 -15.97
C GLY A 114 1.66 7.10 -16.15
N ALA A 115 2.94 7.37 -15.83
CA ALA A 115 3.98 6.35 -15.95
C ALA A 115 3.82 5.26 -14.90
N ARG A 116 3.93 3.99 -15.33
CA ARG A 116 4.21 2.82 -14.50
C ARG A 116 5.69 2.52 -14.61
N ARG A 117 6.40 2.49 -13.50
CA ARG A 117 7.86 2.30 -13.49
C ARG A 117 8.24 1.18 -12.56
N LEU A 118 9.12 0.30 -13.05
CA LEU A 118 9.75 -0.74 -12.25
C LEU A 118 10.62 -0.13 -11.14
N VAL A 119 10.44 -0.61 -9.92
CA VAL A 119 11.17 -0.10 -8.75
C VAL A 119 12.10 -1.16 -8.17
N MET A 120 11.56 -2.31 -7.85
CA MET A 120 12.26 -3.36 -7.09
C MET A 120 11.52 -4.69 -7.22
N HIS A 121 12.17 -5.76 -6.78
CA HIS A 121 11.50 -7.02 -6.48
C HIS A 121 11.92 -7.59 -5.14
N ASN A 122 11.10 -8.46 -4.59
CA ASN A 122 11.47 -9.49 -3.65
C ASN A 122 10.86 -10.83 -4.11
N ASP A 123 10.86 -11.84 -3.27
CA ASP A 123 10.24 -13.11 -3.58
C ASP A 123 9.11 -13.45 -2.62
N PHE A 124 8.20 -14.25 -3.12
CA PHE A 124 7.28 -14.99 -2.27
C PHE A 124 7.95 -16.26 -1.73
N VAL A 125 7.48 -16.70 -0.59
CA VAL A 125 7.87 -17.94 0.06
C VAL A 125 6.64 -18.70 0.51
N LEU A 126 6.67 -20.01 0.36
CA LEU A 126 5.66 -20.86 0.94
C LEU A 126 6.12 -21.26 2.35
N LEU A 127 5.32 -20.90 3.31
CA LEU A 127 5.53 -21.11 4.73
C LEU A 127 4.65 -22.24 5.24
N GLY A 128 5.11 -22.91 6.29
CA GLY A 128 4.32 -23.90 6.99
C GLY A 128 4.95 -24.29 8.32
N PRO A 129 4.30 -25.21 9.06
CA PRO A 129 4.80 -25.68 10.33
C PRO A 129 6.11 -26.46 10.15
N LYS A 130 6.99 -26.41 11.14
CA LYS A 130 8.28 -27.12 11.14
C LYS A 130 8.13 -28.61 10.85
N ALA A 131 7.05 -29.23 11.33
CA ALA A 131 6.76 -30.65 11.15
C ALA A 131 6.44 -31.04 9.70
N ASP A 132 6.03 -30.06 8.86
CA ASP A 132 5.73 -30.22 7.44
C ASP A 132 4.90 -31.48 7.10
N PRO A 133 3.68 -31.62 7.63
CA PRO A 133 2.89 -32.86 7.47
C PRO A 133 2.53 -33.17 6.00
N ALA A 134 2.49 -32.17 5.11
CA ALA A 134 2.27 -32.39 3.69
C ALA A 134 3.55 -32.72 2.89
N GLY A 135 4.75 -32.58 3.52
CA GLY A 135 6.03 -32.91 2.88
C GLY A 135 6.39 -32.00 1.71
N VAL A 136 6.20 -30.69 1.88
CA VAL A 136 6.43 -29.70 0.81
C VAL A 136 7.85 -29.15 0.78
N ARG A 137 8.63 -29.38 1.82
CA ARG A 137 9.99 -28.81 1.95
C ARG A 137 10.86 -29.15 0.75
N GLY A 138 11.42 -28.12 0.13
CA GLY A 138 12.35 -28.25 -0.99
C GLY A 138 11.70 -28.66 -2.32
N THR A 139 10.36 -28.62 -2.42
CA THR A 139 9.67 -28.89 -3.70
C THR A 139 9.38 -27.57 -4.44
N SER A 140 9.07 -27.67 -5.74
CA SER A 140 8.57 -26.51 -6.50
C SER A 140 7.29 -25.95 -5.89
N SER A 141 7.00 -24.69 -6.13
CA SER A 141 5.78 -24.06 -5.61
C SER A 141 4.51 -24.79 -6.09
N ALA A 142 4.45 -25.19 -7.36
CA ALA A 142 3.30 -25.93 -7.90
C ALA A 142 3.14 -27.33 -7.27
N ASP A 143 4.25 -28.06 -7.05
CA ASP A 143 4.20 -29.38 -6.41
C ASP A 143 3.85 -29.25 -4.92
N ALA A 144 4.35 -28.22 -4.24
CA ALA A 144 3.99 -27.91 -2.88
C ALA A 144 2.46 -27.69 -2.73
N MET A 145 1.86 -26.89 -3.63
CA MET A 145 0.42 -26.67 -3.62
C MET A 145 -0.37 -27.98 -3.83
N LYS A 146 0.05 -28.85 -4.76
CA LYS A 146 -0.54 -30.19 -4.96
C LYS A 146 -0.46 -31.05 -3.71
N LYS A 147 0.69 -31.08 -3.04
CA LYS A 147 0.89 -31.88 -1.84
C LYS A 147 0.01 -31.41 -0.68
N ILE A 148 -0.11 -30.09 -0.47
CA ILE A 148 -0.98 -29.50 0.54
C ILE A 148 -2.44 -29.91 0.27
N ALA A 149 -2.91 -29.79 -0.98
CA ALA A 149 -4.28 -30.18 -1.35
C ALA A 149 -4.53 -31.67 -1.17
N ASN A 150 -3.60 -32.54 -1.61
CA ASN A 150 -3.73 -33.99 -1.49
C ASN A 150 -3.75 -34.48 -0.03
N ALA A 151 -3.05 -33.76 0.85
CA ALA A 151 -3.04 -34.03 2.29
C ALA A 151 -4.20 -33.39 3.04
N GLU A 152 -5.02 -32.56 2.35
CA GLU A 152 -6.02 -31.68 2.97
C GLU A 152 -5.45 -30.90 4.18
N ALA A 153 -4.16 -30.55 4.10
CA ALA A 153 -3.47 -29.84 5.15
C ALA A 153 -3.92 -28.36 5.18
N VAL A 154 -4.13 -27.83 6.37
CA VAL A 154 -4.64 -26.45 6.53
C VAL A 154 -3.79 -25.47 5.72
N PHE A 155 -4.43 -24.77 4.79
CA PHE A 155 -3.85 -23.66 4.06
C PHE A 155 -4.62 -22.37 4.39
N VAL A 156 -3.87 -21.36 4.82
CA VAL A 156 -4.43 -20.07 5.22
C VAL A 156 -4.16 -19.06 4.12
N SER A 157 -5.22 -18.73 3.38
CA SER A 157 -5.22 -17.73 2.32
C SER A 157 -5.46 -16.33 2.87
N ARG A 158 -4.90 -15.34 2.23
CA ARG A 158 -5.27 -13.94 2.48
C ARG A 158 -6.74 -13.67 2.12
N GLY A 159 -7.21 -14.14 0.97
CA GLY A 159 -8.60 -14.00 0.54
C GLY A 159 -9.11 -12.56 0.41
N ASP A 160 -8.21 -11.58 0.20
CA ASP A 160 -8.47 -10.13 0.26
C ASP A 160 -8.23 -9.39 -1.07
N GLU A 161 -8.15 -10.13 -2.17
CA GLU A 161 -7.84 -9.63 -3.52
C GLU A 161 -6.53 -8.82 -3.61
N SER A 162 -5.57 -9.09 -2.71
CA SER A 162 -4.22 -8.51 -2.74
C SER A 162 -3.36 -9.15 -3.83
N GLY A 163 -2.17 -8.56 -4.08
CA GLY A 163 -1.16 -9.16 -4.96
C GLY A 163 -0.71 -10.54 -4.50
N THR A 164 -0.58 -10.77 -3.19
CA THR A 164 -0.29 -12.10 -2.64
C THR A 164 -1.43 -13.08 -2.91
N HIS A 165 -2.70 -12.67 -2.75
CA HIS A 165 -3.84 -13.52 -3.06
C HIS A 165 -3.94 -13.81 -4.57
N ALA A 166 -3.64 -12.83 -5.43
CA ALA A 166 -3.57 -13.05 -6.87
C ALA A 166 -2.47 -14.06 -7.24
N LYS A 167 -1.27 -13.94 -6.64
CA LYS A 167 -0.16 -14.88 -6.80
C LYS A 167 -0.57 -16.29 -6.33
N GLU A 168 -1.18 -16.41 -5.18
CA GLU A 168 -1.68 -17.66 -4.63
C GLU A 168 -2.66 -18.36 -5.59
N LYS A 169 -3.67 -17.62 -6.10
CA LYS A 169 -4.62 -18.13 -7.11
C LYS A 169 -3.90 -18.65 -8.36
N GLY A 170 -2.86 -17.94 -8.82
CA GLY A 170 -2.02 -18.37 -9.93
C GLY A 170 -1.28 -19.68 -9.64
N LEU A 171 -0.72 -19.85 -8.45
CA LEU A 171 -0.05 -21.08 -8.04
C LEU A 171 -1.02 -22.27 -7.94
N TRP A 172 -2.21 -22.08 -7.39
CA TRP A 172 -3.26 -23.11 -7.39
C TRP A 172 -3.66 -23.54 -8.81
N SER A 173 -3.81 -22.56 -9.73
CA SER A 173 -4.11 -22.84 -11.13
C SER A 173 -2.97 -23.62 -11.80
N GLN A 174 -1.71 -23.25 -11.59
CA GLN A 174 -0.55 -23.98 -12.11
C GLN A 174 -0.46 -25.40 -11.55
N ALA A 175 -0.86 -25.59 -10.30
CA ALA A 175 -0.96 -26.91 -9.68
C ALA A 175 -2.12 -27.75 -10.25
N GLY A 176 -3.04 -27.16 -11.02
CA GLY A 176 -4.25 -27.83 -11.49
C GLY A 176 -5.24 -28.13 -10.34
N VAL A 177 -5.22 -27.36 -9.29
CA VAL A 177 -6.03 -27.53 -8.08
C VAL A 177 -7.01 -26.37 -7.94
N THR A 178 -8.27 -26.69 -7.63
CA THR A 178 -9.23 -25.70 -7.14
C THR A 178 -9.34 -25.87 -5.62
N PRO A 179 -8.75 -24.96 -4.83
CA PRO A 179 -8.75 -25.09 -3.38
C PRO A 179 -10.16 -24.89 -2.81
N GLY A 180 -10.50 -25.59 -1.73
CA GLY A 180 -11.81 -25.50 -1.09
C GLY A 180 -11.94 -26.45 0.09
N GLY A 181 -13.14 -26.49 0.67
CA GLY A 181 -13.39 -27.32 1.85
C GLY A 181 -12.81 -26.73 3.14
N SER A 182 -12.76 -27.54 4.19
CA SER A 182 -12.36 -27.10 5.54
C SER A 182 -10.87 -26.80 5.69
N TRP A 183 -10.04 -27.38 4.84
CA TRP A 183 -8.59 -27.18 4.85
C TRP A 183 -8.16 -25.86 4.23
N TYR A 184 -8.96 -25.24 3.34
CA TYR A 184 -8.67 -23.95 2.72
C TYR A 184 -9.42 -22.82 3.41
N GLN A 185 -8.71 -21.98 4.13
CA GLN A 185 -9.30 -20.97 5.02
C GLN A 185 -8.85 -19.57 4.63
N SER A 186 -9.80 -18.70 4.31
CA SER A 186 -9.57 -17.29 4.00
C SER A 186 -9.64 -16.43 5.25
N THR A 187 -8.67 -15.53 5.43
CA THR A 187 -8.69 -14.57 6.55
C THR A 187 -9.40 -13.28 6.20
N GLY A 188 -9.38 -12.86 4.95
CA GLY A 188 -9.82 -11.54 4.53
C GLY A 188 -8.95 -10.39 5.08
N GLN A 189 -7.70 -10.70 5.50
CA GLN A 189 -6.84 -9.75 6.23
C GLN A 189 -5.49 -9.53 5.53
N GLY A 190 -4.74 -8.51 5.98
CA GLY A 190 -3.38 -8.22 5.53
C GLY A 190 -2.39 -9.33 5.87
N MET A 191 -1.18 -9.26 5.23
CA MET A 191 -0.20 -10.35 5.29
C MET A 191 0.26 -10.68 6.71
N GLY A 192 0.57 -9.67 7.51
CA GLY A 192 1.02 -9.89 8.88
C GLY A 192 -0.01 -10.58 9.77
N ALA A 193 -1.30 -10.26 9.61
CA ALA A 193 -2.37 -10.94 10.33
C ALA A 193 -2.57 -12.38 9.84
N THR A 194 -2.49 -12.61 8.53
CA THR A 194 -2.58 -13.95 7.91
C THR A 194 -1.45 -14.85 8.39
N LEU A 195 -0.22 -14.35 8.52
CA LEU A 195 0.92 -15.10 9.06
C LEU A 195 0.67 -15.58 10.49
N ARG A 196 0.14 -14.73 11.35
CA ARG A 196 -0.21 -15.12 12.74
C ARG A 196 -1.26 -16.23 12.77
N VAL A 197 -2.33 -16.08 11.99
CA VAL A 197 -3.37 -17.13 11.88
C VAL A 197 -2.80 -18.45 11.36
N ALA A 198 -1.91 -18.40 10.36
CA ALA A 198 -1.26 -19.61 9.84
C ALA A 198 -0.37 -20.29 10.90
N GLY A 199 0.38 -19.51 11.67
CA GLY A 199 1.19 -20.03 12.80
C GLY A 199 0.33 -20.69 13.87
N GLU A 200 -0.74 -20.02 14.32
CA GLU A 200 -1.68 -20.56 15.33
C GLU A 200 -2.36 -21.85 14.90
N LYS A 201 -2.63 -22.00 13.60
CA LYS A 201 -3.28 -23.18 13.02
C LYS A 201 -2.30 -24.28 12.59
N ALA A 202 -0.99 -24.07 12.78
CA ALA A 202 0.05 -24.92 12.19
C ALA A 202 -0.22 -25.20 10.70
N GLY A 203 -0.67 -24.16 9.97
CA GLY A 203 -1.09 -24.22 8.58
C GLY A 203 -0.02 -23.71 7.63
N TYR A 204 -0.24 -23.98 6.35
CA TYR A 204 0.56 -23.44 5.26
C TYR A 204 0.02 -22.08 4.80
N THR A 205 0.88 -21.21 4.27
CA THR A 205 0.48 -19.93 3.70
C THR A 205 1.54 -19.42 2.74
N LEU A 206 1.14 -18.56 1.79
CA LEU A 206 2.03 -17.82 0.93
C LEU A 206 2.29 -16.43 1.52
N SER A 207 3.54 -16.00 1.57
CA SER A 207 3.91 -14.64 2.01
C SER A 207 5.05 -14.09 1.18
N ASP A 208 5.12 -12.77 1.04
CA ASP A 208 6.37 -12.15 0.66
C ASP A 208 7.41 -12.35 1.78
N ARG A 209 8.67 -12.54 1.37
CA ARG A 209 9.77 -12.82 2.31
C ARG A 209 10.00 -11.68 3.30
N ALA A 210 9.84 -10.44 2.86
CA ALA A 210 10.12 -9.27 3.70
C ALA A 210 9.18 -9.23 4.90
N THR A 211 7.86 -9.37 4.68
CA THR A 211 6.87 -9.42 5.76
C THR A 211 7.12 -10.61 6.70
N TYR A 212 7.41 -11.80 6.15
CA TYR A 212 7.74 -12.95 6.97
C TYR A 212 8.96 -12.67 7.88
N LEU A 213 10.07 -12.18 7.33
CA LEU A 213 11.30 -11.95 8.09
C LEU A 213 11.13 -10.91 9.20
N THR A 214 10.27 -9.91 9.02
CA THR A 214 9.99 -8.91 10.05
C THR A 214 9.22 -9.49 11.25
N GLN A 215 8.48 -10.58 11.07
CA GLN A 215 7.65 -11.21 12.10
C GLN A 215 8.15 -12.60 12.52
N ARG A 216 9.16 -13.16 11.84
CA ARG A 216 9.62 -14.55 11.98
C ARG A 216 9.79 -15.00 13.42
N ASP A 217 10.39 -14.17 14.27
CA ASP A 217 10.74 -14.54 15.65
C ASP A 217 9.49 -14.69 16.56
N SER A 218 8.31 -14.26 16.08
CA SER A 218 7.02 -14.42 16.76
C SER A 218 6.11 -15.47 16.11
N LEU A 219 6.60 -16.19 15.07
CA LEU A 219 5.79 -17.12 14.30
C LEU A 219 6.34 -18.55 14.43
N GLU A 220 5.45 -19.53 14.58
CA GLU A 220 5.76 -20.96 14.53
C GLU A 220 5.74 -21.48 13.06
N LEU A 221 6.32 -20.70 12.13
CA LEU A 221 6.38 -20.99 10.70
C LEU A 221 7.82 -20.98 10.19
N GLU A 222 8.13 -21.87 9.25
CA GLU A 222 9.40 -21.93 8.53
C GLU A 222 9.17 -21.78 7.01
N VAL A 223 10.21 -21.32 6.29
CA VAL A 223 10.23 -21.37 4.84
C VAL A 223 10.37 -22.82 4.39
N LEU A 224 9.43 -23.31 3.62
CA LEU A 224 9.40 -24.69 3.14
C LEU A 224 9.66 -24.80 1.63
N SER A 225 9.20 -23.82 0.84
CA SER A 225 9.50 -23.72 -0.59
C SER A 225 9.85 -22.29 -0.96
N GLU A 226 10.91 -22.10 -1.72
CA GLU A 226 11.47 -20.82 -2.16
C GLU A 226 12.30 -20.98 -3.43
N GLY A 227 12.71 -19.85 -4.05
CA GLY A 227 13.64 -19.84 -5.19
C GLY A 227 13.03 -20.27 -6.52
N ASP A 228 11.73 -20.48 -6.59
CA ASP A 228 11.00 -20.76 -7.83
C ASP A 228 10.83 -19.45 -8.62
N PRO A 229 11.16 -19.41 -9.93
CA PRO A 229 10.94 -18.21 -10.76
C PRO A 229 9.51 -17.69 -10.72
N GLY A 230 8.52 -18.57 -10.56
CA GLY A 230 7.11 -18.20 -10.36
C GLY A 230 6.83 -17.44 -9.07
N LEU A 231 7.76 -17.43 -8.10
CA LEU A 231 7.62 -16.74 -6.82
C LEU A 231 8.17 -15.30 -6.82
N LEU A 232 8.63 -14.79 -7.97
CA LEU A 232 9.10 -13.41 -8.06
C LEU A 232 7.94 -12.43 -7.78
N ASN A 233 8.23 -11.40 -6.98
CA ASN A 233 7.28 -10.39 -6.54
C ASN A 233 7.78 -9.00 -6.94
N VAL A 234 7.26 -8.46 -8.04
CA VAL A 234 7.76 -7.26 -8.71
C VAL A 234 6.90 -6.06 -8.35
N TYR A 235 7.56 -4.97 -7.96
CA TYR A 235 6.93 -3.74 -7.48
C TYR A 235 7.07 -2.60 -8.47
N HIS A 236 5.95 -1.91 -8.69
CA HIS A 236 5.92 -0.72 -9.53
C HIS A 236 5.38 0.49 -8.78
N VAL A 237 5.94 1.64 -9.10
CA VAL A 237 5.35 2.93 -8.77
C VAL A 237 4.54 3.41 -9.97
N ILE A 238 3.30 3.85 -9.73
CA ILE A 238 2.39 4.36 -10.76
C ILE A 238 2.00 5.79 -10.39
N GLU A 239 2.22 6.72 -11.31
CA GLU A 239 1.82 8.11 -11.18
C GLU A 239 0.32 8.24 -11.50
N MET A 240 -0.43 8.91 -10.65
CA MET A 240 -1.79 9.29 -11.02
C MET A 240 -1.79 10.63 -11.72
N THR A 241 -2.70 10.81 -12.67
CA THR A 241 -2.87 12.05 -13.41
C THR A 241 -4.19 12.73 -13.04
N GLN A 242 -4.33 14.01 -13.36
CA GLN A 242 -5.58 14.73 -13.15
C GLN A 242 -6.77 14.15 -13.93
N LYS A 243 -6.53 13.24 -14.89
CA LYS A 243 -7.60 12.49 -15.57
C LYS A 243 -8.35 11.53 -14.63
N ALA A 244 -7.70 11.06 -13.56
CA ALA A 244 -8.36 10.25 -12.54
C ALA A 244 -9.28 11.09 -11.64
N GLY A 245 -8.96 12.37 -11.44
CA GLY A 245 -9.77 13.31 -10.65
C GLY A 245 -9.03 14.62 -10.41
N GLY A 246 -9.74 15.72 -10.38
CA GLY A 246 -9.16 17.05 -10.22
C GLY A 246 -8.48 17.33 -8.88
N ARG A 247 -8.57 16.39 -7.91
CA ARG A 247 -7.89 16.48 -6.61
C ARG A 247 -6.50 15.85 -6.63
N VAL A 248 -6.17 15.06 -7.66
CA VAL A 248 -4.87 14.38 -7.77
C VAL A 248 -3.73 15.40 -7.82
N ARG A 249 -2.75 15.23 -6.95
CA ARG A 249 -1.52 16.02 -6.89
C ARG A 249 -0.47 15.44 -7.85
N ALA A 250 -0.70 15.65 -9.16
CA ALA A 250 0.12 15.07 -10.22
C ALA A 250 1.61 15.45 -10.12
N ASP A 251 1.93 16.65 -9.65
CA ASP A 251 3.29 17.10 -9.38
C ASP A 251 3.95 16.33 -8.21
N GLY A 252 3.20 16.08 -7.15
CA GLY A 252 3.64 15.24 -6.03
C GLY A 252 3.80 13.78 -6.43
N ALA A 253 2.86 13.25 -7.21
CA ALA A 253 2.92 11.90 -7.76
C ALA A 253 4.18 11.68 -8.61
N LYS A 254 4.43 12.61 -9.52
CA LYS A 254 5.64 12.59 -10.36
C LYS A 254 6.93 12.69 -9.53
N ALA A 255 6.97 13.61 -8.56
CA ALA A 255 8.13 13.78 -7.69
C ALA A 255 8.42 12.49 -6.91
N PHE A 256 7.38 11.81 -6.40
CA PHE A 256 7.52 10.54 -5.69
C PHE A 256 8.02 9.43 -6.63
N ALA A 257 7.42 9.30 -7.80
CA ALA A 257 7.81 8.26 -8.76
C ALA A 257 9.24 8.47 -9.29
N ASP A 258 9.64 9.71 -9.60
CA ASP A 258 11.02 10.02 -9.99
C ASP A 258 12.02 9.68 -8.87
N TRP A 259 11.66 10.01 -7.63
CA TRP A 259 12.49 9.72 -6.47
C TRP A 259 12.63 8.22 -6.21
N MET A 260 11.57 7.42 -6.34
CA MET A 260 11.61 5.96 -6.14
C MET A 260 12.58 5.26 -7.09
N VAL A 261 12.72 5.75 -8.31
CA VAL A 261 13.63 5.16 -9.32
C VAL A 261 15.01 5.84 -9.36
N ALA A 262 15.23 6.87 -8.53
CA ALA A 262 16.51 7.58 -8.49
C ALA A 262 17.63 6.69 -7.92
N PRO A 263 18.89 6.80 -8.42
CA PRO A 263 19.99 5.94 -7.97
C PRO A 263 20.24 5.97 -6.45
N ALA A 264 19.99 7.11 -5.80
CA ALA A 264 20.14 7.23 -4.34
C ALA A 264 19.10 6.39 -3.59
N THR A 265 17.84 6.47 -3.99
CA THR A 265 16.75 5.68 -3.41
C THR A 265 16.92 4.19 -3.69
N GLN A 266 17.34 3.83 -4.89
CA GLN A 266 17.63 2.45 -5.26
C GLN A 266 18.74 1.83 -4.39
N ARG A 267 19.74 2.61 -3.99
CA ARG A 267 20.73 2.15 -2.98
C ARG A 267 20.12 1.94 -1.61
N LEU A 268 19.24 2.83 -1.13
CA LEU A 268 18.53 2.65 0.13
C LEU A 268 17.71 1.37 0.13
N ILE A 269 16.97 1.10 -0.96
CA ILE A 269 16.21 -0.14 -1.14
C ILE A 269 17.12 -1.36 -1.06
N GLY A 270 18.28 -1.34 -1.74
CA GLY A 270 19.24 -2.45 -1.76
C GLY A 270 19.99 -2.68 -0.45
N GLU A 271 20.00 -1.70 0.45
CA GLU A 271 20.58 -1.83 1.79
C GLU A 271 19.54 -2.20 2.86
N PHE A 272 18.25 -1.97 2.56
CA PHE A 272 17.18 -2.20 3.52
C PHE A 272 17.15 -3.64 4.01
N GLY A 273 17.19 -3.80 5.33
CA GLY A 273 17.15 -5.10 6.00
C GLY A 273 18.52 -5.76 6.22
N ARG A 274 19.61 -5.33 5.54
CA ARG A 274 20.95 -5.95 5.67
C ARG A 274 21.43 -6.00 7.11
N ALA A 275 21.32 -4.91 7.84
CA ALA A 275 21.81 -4.84 9.22
C ALA A 275 21.04 -5.79 10.14
N LYS A 276 19.74 -5.96 9.92
CA LYS A 276 18.87 -6.77 10.78
C LYS A 276 18.82 -8.25 10.38
N PHE A 277 18.82 -8.53 9.08
CA PHE A 277 18.58 -9.89 8.56
C PHE A 277 19.79 -10.50 7.84
N GLY A 278 20.92 -9.79 7.79
CA GLY A 278 22.14 -10.24 7.09
C GLY A 278 22.05 -10.22 5.56
N ARG A 279 20.90 -9.80 5.00
CA ARG A 279 20.62 -9.72 3.57
C ARG A 279 19.62 -8.59 3.28
N PRO A 280 19.63 -8.01 2.07
CA PRO A 280 18.59 -7.07 1.69
C PRO A 280 17.24 -7.77 1.62
N LEU A 281 16.16 -7.06 1.94
CA LEU A 281 14.79 -7.55 1.81
C LEU A 281 14.19 -7.27 0.43
N PHE A 282 14.78 -6.34 -0.32
CA PHE A 282 14.38 -6.00 -1.69
C PHE A 282 15.61 -5.87 -2.57
N THR A 283 15.45 -6.19 -3.84
CA THR A 283 16.45 -5.99 -4.89
C THR A 283 16.03 -4.79 -5.73
N PRO A 284 16.87 -3.75 -5.89
CA PRO A 284 16.58 -2.60 -6.72
C PRO A 284 16.62 -2.95 -8.21
N ASP A 285 15.62 -2.46 -8.98
CA ASP A 285 15.45 -2.83 -10.39
C ASP A 285 15.15 -1.65 -11.33
N ALA A 286 15.21 -0.42 -10.85
CA ALA A 286 14.95 0.72 -11.71
C ALA A 286 15.87 0.71 -12.95
N GLY A 287 15.25 0.81 -14.12
CA GLY A 287 15.95 0.81 -15.41
C GLY A 287 16.33 -0.58 -15.95
N LYS A 288 15.99 -1.67 -15.24
CA LYS A 288 16.14 -3.04 -15.75
C LYS A 288 14.99 -3.44 -16.68
N ASP A 289 15.22 -4.46 -17.47
CA ASP A 289 14.18 -5.14 -18.24
C ASP A 289 13.40 -6.10 -17.32
N GLU A 290 12.11 -5.82 -17.14
CA GLU A 290 11.23 -6.61 -16.26
C GLU A 290 11.17 -8.09 -16.67
N ALA A 291 11.24 -8.38 -17.99
CA ALA A 291 11.19 -9.75 -18.51
C ALA A 291 12.43 -10.60 -18.15
N LYS A 292 13.51 -9.95 -17.70
CA LYS A 292 14.79 -10.60 -17.31
C LYS A 292 15.04 -10.62 -15.82
N LEU A 293 14.02 -10.29 -15.01
CA LEU A 293 14.17 -10.36 -13.56
C LEU A 293 14.20 -11.82 -13.11
N GLY A 294 15.18 -12.15 -12.26
CA GLY A 294 15.36 -13.52 -11.73
C GLY A 294 16.21 -14.46 -12.60
N GLU A 295 16.79 -13.93 -13.71
CA GLU A 295 17.79 -14.65 -14.51
C GLU A 295 19.19 -14.61 -13.87
#